data_677e83fa1c931ce3cddb1f4b7006661d
#
_entry.id   677e83fa1c931ce3cddb1f4b7006661d
#
_cell.length_a   1.000
_cell.length_b   1.000
_cell.length_c   1.000
_cell.angle_alpha   90.00
_cell.angle_beta   90.00
_cell.angle_gamma   90.00
#
_symmetry.space_group_name_H-M   'P 1'
#
loop_
_entity.id
_entity.type
_entity.pdbx_description
1 polymer ?
#
loop_
_entity_poly.entity_id
_entity_poly.type
_entity_poly.pdbx_seq_one_letter_code
_entity_poly.pdbx_strand_id
1 'polypeptide(L)'
;MAINTLIFINMETQFTWKKKFFSNIYDISQYENVAGELRSIGWKRKSIGELNGKKILFKIKGFFDKDFLISNPDDNSLIGKIVFNTWKTKATIIILDKVYNWQYDNFFHTIWSISNENGNLVKYESHFKSGDINSYTNDEILILTGLYIREYLQQRAAASATAST
;
A
#
# COMPACT_ATOMS: atom_id res chain seq x y z
N MET A 1 -13.41 -2.05 43.56
CA MET A 1 -12.39 -2.13 42.49
C MET A 1 -13.05 -1.74 41.18
N ALA A 2 -12.72 -0.59 40.64
CA ALA A 2 -13.16 -0.21 39.30
C ALA A 2 -12.25 -0.90 38.29
N ILE A 3 -12.81 -1.82 37.50
CA ILE A 3 -12.11 -2.39 36.34
C ILE A 3 -12.22 -1.33 35.27
N ASN A 4 -11.14 -0.57 35.03
CA ASN A 4 -11.00 0.25 33.84
C ASN A 4 -10.91 -0.70 32.61
N THR A 5 -12.04 -1.06 32.07
CA THR A 5 -12.11 -1.63 30.73
C THR A 5 -11.75 -0.50 29.77
N LEU A 6 -10.49 -0.44 29.35
CA LEU A 6 -10.07 0.37 28.22
C LEU A 6 -10.82 -0.19 27.00
N ILE A 7 -11.92 0.47 26.65
CA ILE A 7 -12.59 0.25 25.37
C ILE A 7 -11.66 0.85 24.33
N PHE A 8 -10.83 0.00 23.67
CA PHE A 8 -10.18 0.37 22.42
C PHE A 8 -11.29 0.56 21.38
N ILE A 9 -11.78 1.79 21.24
CA ILE A 9 -12.56 2.17 20.09
C ILE A 9 -11.57 2.09 18.91
N ASN A 10 -11.64 1.02 18.15
CA ASN A 10 -11.01 0.95 16.83
C ASN A 10 -11.70 2.01 15.98
N MET A 11 -11.10 3.22 15.95
CA MET A 11 -11.61 4.29 15.09
C MET A 11 -11.23 3.93 13.66
N GLU A 12 -12.22 3.50 12.89
CA GLU A 12 -12.11 3.33 11.45
C GLU A 12 -11.87 4.68 10.80
N THR A 13 -10.80 4.80 10.03
CA THR A 13 -10.50 5.96 9.22
C THR A 13 -10.75 5.64 7.76
N GLN A 14 -11.53 6.47 7.09
CA GLN A 14 -11.88 6.29 5.68
C GLN A 14 -11.13 7.29 4.81
N PHE A 15 -10.52 6.76 3.74
CA PHE A 15 -9.94 7.55 2.67
C PHE A 15 -10.54 7.10 1.34
N THR A 16 -10.47 7.98 0.35
CA THR A 16 -10.69 7.65 -1.05
C THR A 16 -9.40 7.84 -1.82
N TRP A 17 -9.19 7.07 -2.87
CA TRP A 17 -8.06 7.26 -3.77
C TRP A 17 -8.55 7.41 -5.21
N LYS A 18 -7.81 8.19 -6.00
CA LYS A 18 -8.11 8.40 -7.41
C LYS A 18 -6.82 8.47 -8.21
N LYS A 19 -6.71 7.62 -9.23
CA LYS A 19 -5.59 7.66 -10.18
C LYS A 19 -5.82 8.76 -11.19
N LYS A 20 -4.86 9.67 -11.33
CA LYS A 20 -4.88 10.70 -12.36
C LYS A 20 -4.76 10.09 -13.75
N PHE A 21 -5.52 10.61 -14.72
CA PHE A 21 -5.44 10.18 -16.10
C PHE A 21 -4.04 10.44 -16.67
N PHE A 22 -3.53 9.48 -17.45
CA PHE A 22 -2.23 9.56 -18.11
C PHE A 22 -1.03 9.78 -17.19
N SER A 23 -1.17 9.48 -15.91
CA SER A 23 -0.10 9.62 -14.93
C SER A 23 -0.02 8.41 -14.00
N ASN A 24 1.11 8.28 -13.30
CA ASN A 24 1.30 7.29 -12.25
C ASN A 24 1.14 7.93 -10.86
N ILE A 25 0.15 8.82 -10.73
CA ILE A 25 -0.15 9.55 -9.50
C ILE A 25 -1.52 9.11 -9.00
N TYR A 26 -1.57 8.74 -7.73
CA TYR A 26 -2.77 8.48 -6.96
C TYR A 26 -2.95 9.59 -5.93
N ASP A 27 -4.01 10.35 -6.05
CA ASP A 27 -4.42 11.27 -4.98
C ASP A 27 -5.18 10.49 -3.92
N ILE A 28 -4.88 10.75 -2.66
CA ILE A 28 -5.56 10.18 -1.51
C ILE A 28 -6.27 11.32 -0.79
N SER A 29 -7.56 11.16 -0.54
CA SER A 29 -8.39 12.19 0.10
C SER A 29 -9.11 11.62 1.32
N GLN A 30 -9.35 12.50 2.29
CA GLN A 30 -10.18 12.23 3.46
C GLN A 30 -11.21 13.36 3.58
N TYR A 31 -12.49 13.02 3.66
CA TYR A 31 -13.57 14.02 3.69
C TYR A 31 -13.45 15.08 2.59
N GLU A 32 -13.18 14.65 1.35
CA GLU A 32 -12.96 15.53 0.17
C GLU A 32 -11.71 16.41 0.21
N ASN A 33 -10.95 16.39 1.30
CA ASN A 33 -9.67 17.10 1.39
C ASN A 33 -8.52 16.18 0.98
N VAL A 34 -7.55 16.74 0.28
CA VAL A 34 -6.32 16.01 -0.07
C VAL A 34 -5.57 15.66 1.21
N ALA A 35 -5.39 14.37 1.47
CA ALA A 35 -4.65 13.84 2.61
C ALA A 35 -3.24 13.37 2.21
N GLY A 36 -3.04 13.05 0.93
CA GLY A 36 -1.75 12.57 0.45
C GLY A 36 -1.76 12.16 -1.01
N GLU A 37 -0.64 11.58 -1.44
CA GLU A 37 -0.47 11.03 -2.78
C GLU A 37 0.50 9.83 -2.78
N LEU A 38 0.36 8.98 -3.79
CA LEU A 38 1.36 7.98 -4.15
C LEU A 38 1.77 8.22 -5.60
N ARG A 39 3.05 8.42 -5.85
CA ARG A 39 3.60 8.76 -7.17
C ARG A 39 4.78 7.86 -7.53
N SER A 40 4.73 7.23 -8.70
CA SER A 40 5.87 6.53 -9.27
C SER A 40 6.84 7.51 -9.94
N ILE A 41 8.13 7.38 -9.65
CA ILE A 41 9.21 8.23 -10.17
C ILE A 41 10.13 7.40 -11.06
N GLY A 42 10.38 7.93 -12.29
CA GLY A 42 11.25 7.26 -13.24
C GLY A 42 10.69 5.90 -13.69
N TRP A 43 11.55 5.05 -14.23
CA TRP A 43 11.19 3.75 -14.84
C TRP A 43 10.59 2.73 -13.86
N LYS A 44 9.60 3.14 -13.06
CA LYS A 44 8.78 2.29 -12.15
C LYS A 44 9.59 1.58 -11.04
N ARG A 45 10.83 2.04 -10.77
CA ARG A 45 11.69 1.44 -9.73
C ARG A 45 11.70 2.20 -8.41
N LYS A 46 11.15 3.40 -8.42
CA LYS A 46 10.97 4.25 -7.23
C LYS A 46 9.57 4.80 -7.20
N SER A 47 8.99 4.86 -6.01
CA SER A 47 7.72 5.55 -5.76
C SER A 47 7.81 6.30 -4.44
N ILE A 48 7.26 7.49 -4.40
CA ILE A 48 7.11 8.27 -3.17
C ILE A 48 5.65 8.27 -2.78
N GLY A 49 5.36 7.92 -1.53
CA GLY A 49 4.06 8.08 -0.91
C GLY A 49 4.12 9.16 0.16
N GLU A 50 3.07 9.94 0.26
CA GLU A 50 2.83 10.87 1.36
C GLU A 50 1.39 10.70 1.85
N LEU A 51 1.20 10.63 3.15
CA LEU A 51 -0.13 10.61 3.77
C LEU A 51 -0.04 11.31 5.12
N ASN A 52 -0.92 12.28 5.35
CA ASN A 52 -0.97 13.10 6.57
C ASN A 52 0.41 13.69 6.96
N GLY A 53 1.22 14.08 5.96
CA GLY A 53 2.57 14.61 6.16
C GLY A 53 3.66 13.57 6.39
N LYS A 54 3.31 12.28 6.49
CA LYS A 54 4.29 11.19 6.56
C LYS A 54 4.72 10.78 5.17
N LYS A 55 6.03 10.89 4.88
CA LYS A 55 6.63 10.52 3.59
C LYS A 55 7.33 9.18 3.66
N ILE A 56 7.26 8.43 2.57
CA ILE A 56 7.89 7.12 2.42
C ILE A 56 8.41 6.94 1.00
N LEU A 57 9.52 6.23 0.87
CA LEU A 57 10.13 5.91 -0.41
C LEU A 57 10.14 4.39 -0.61
N PHE A 58 9.47 3.95 -1.68
CA PHE A 58 9.53 2.58 -2.15
C PHE A 58 10.61 2.46 -3.23
N LYS A 59 11.47 1.46 -3.11
CA LYS A 59 12.57 1.18 -4.06
C LYS A 59 12.57 -0.28 -4.47
N ILE A 60 12.84 -0.52 -5.74
CA ILE A 60 13.11 -1.86 -6.27
C ILE A 60 14.59 -1.94 -6.61
N LYS A 61 15.33 -2.83 -5.96
CA LYS A 61 16.73 -3.15 -6.27
C LYS A 61 16.81 -4.51 -6.97
N GLY A 62 17.90 -4.72 -7.72
CA GLY A 62 18.15 -5.97 -8.43
C GLY A 62 17.38 -6.09 -9.77
N PHE A 63 17.86 -6.93 -10.68
CA PHE A 63 17.22 -7.21 -11.96
C PHE A 63 16.43 -8.51 -11.94
N PHE A 64 17.03 -9.60 -11.51
CA PHE A 64 16.44 -10.93 -11.45
C PHE A 64 15.82 -11.18 -10.06
N ASP A 65 16.62 -11.07 -9.03
CA ASP A 65 16.19 -11.12 -7.64
C ASP A 65 15.89 -9.70 -7.17
N LYS A 66 14.62 -9.35 -7.16
CA LYS A 66 14.17 -7.99 -6.82
C LYS A 66 13.91 -7.86 -5.33
N ASP A 67 14.61 -6.93 -4.72
CA ASP A 67 14.33 -6.46 -3.36
C ASP A 67 13.38 -5.26 -3.40
N PHE A 68 12.28 -5.35 -2.71
CA PHE A 68 11.31 -4.28 -2.54
C PHE A 68 11.50 -3.64 -1.17
N LEU A 69 12.06 -2.45 -1.15
CA LEU A 69 12.50 -1.77 0.06
C LEU A 69 11.58 -0.59 0.37
N ILE A 70 11.32 -0.41 1.66
CA ILE A 70 10.61 0.73 2.24
C ILE A 70 11.64 1.55 3.00
N SER A 71 11.80 2.82 2.65
CA SER A 71 12.86 3.68 3.19
C SER A 71 12.32 5.08 3.54
N ASN A 72 13.03 5.75 4.42
CA ASN A 72 12.83 7.18 4.64
C ASN A 72 13.37 7.95 3.43
N PRO A 73 12.60 8.87 2.81
CA PRO A 73 13.05 9.63 1.65
C PRO A 73 14.17 10.63 1.96
N ASP A 74 14.30 11.12 3.20
CA ASP A 74 15.23 12.18 3.57
C ASP A 74 16.68 11.67 3.71
N ASP A 75 16.85 10.51 4.36
CA ASP A 75 18.17 9.94 4.66
C ASP A 75 18.42 8.57 4.02
N ASN A 76 17.42 8.03 3.30
CA ASN A 76 17.42 6.69 2.71
C ASN A 76 17.56 5.53 3.72
N SER A 77 17.37 5.77 5.01
CA SER A 77 17.37 4.71 6.01
C SER A 77 16.28 3.67 5.72
N LEU A 78 16.64 2.41 5.90
CA LEU A 78 15.71 1.30 5.68
C LEU A 78 14.68 1.24 6.81
N ILE A 79 13.39 1.26 6.45
CA ILE A 79 12.27 1.11 7.39
C ILE A 79 11.73 -0.32 7.33
N GLY A 80 11.71 -0.91 6.13
CA GLY A 80 11.14 -2.23 5.95
C GLY A 80 11.32 -2.78 4.54
N LYS A 81 10.70 -3.92 4.30
CA LYS A 81 10.72 -4.61 3.01
C LYS A 81 9.40 -5.30 2.70
N ILE A 82 9.18 -5.57 1.42
CA ILE A 82 8.04 -6.32 0.90
C ILE A 82 8.57 -7.58 0.22
N VAL A 83 8.03 -8.73 0.58
CA VAL A 83 8.37 -10.03 0.01
C VAL A 83 7.14 -10.62 -0.66
N PHE A 84 7.20 -10.83 -1.97
CA PHE A 84 6.12 -11.45 -2.73
C PHE A 84 6.23 -12.97 -2.70
N ASN A 85 5.09 -13.66 -2.69
CA ASN A 85 5.06 -15.08 -2.98
C ASN A 85 5.42 -15.35 -4.46
N THR A 86 5.69 -16.61 -4.83
CA THR A 86 6.10 -17.00 -6.18
C THR A 86 5.12 -16.54 -7.27
N TRP A 87 3.83 -16.65 -7.02
CA TRP A 87 2.76 -16.27 -7.96
C TRP A 87 2.42 -14.78 -7.93
N LYS A 88 2.98 -14.02 -6.98
CA LYS A 88 2.71 -12.59 -6.77
C LYS A 88 1.23 -12.26 -6.58
N THR A 89 0.54 -13.11 -5.87
CA THR A 89 -0.86 -12.92 -5.44
C THR A 89 -0.96 -12.50 -3.99
N LYS A 90 0.14 -12.65 -3.24
CA LYS A 90 0.28 -12.28 -1.82
C LYS A 90 1.63 -11.64 -1.58
N ALA A 91 1.72 -10.83 -0.55
CA ALA A 91 2.97 -10.25 -0.08
C ALA A 91 3.06 -10.27 1.45
N THR A 92 4.26 -10.42 1.95
CA THR A 92 4.59 -10.19 3.35
C THR A 92 5.27 -8.83 3.45
N ILE A 93 4.76 -7.98 4.33
CA ILE A 93 5.32 -6.67 4.63
C ILE A 93 6.02 -6.77 5.98
N ILE A 94 7.28 -6.40 6.03
CA ILE A 94 8.07 -6.38 7.26
C ILE A 94 8.48 -4.93 7.50
N ILE A 95 7.97 -4.32 8.56
CA ILE A 95 8.28 -2.95 8.95
C ILE A 95 8.76 -2.97 10.39
N LEU A 96 10.00 -2.56 10.59
CA LEU A 96 10.70 -2.77 11.85
C LEU A 96 10.53 -4.24 12.27
N ASP A 97 10.37 -4.77 13.26
CA ASP A 97 10.22 -6.20 13.58
C ASP A 97 8.78 -6.75 13.47
N LYS A 98 7.87 -5.96 12.86
CA LYS A 98 6.46 -6.37 12.70
C LYS A 98 6.20 -6.94 11.32
N VAL A 99 5.40 -8.00 11.27
CA VAL A 99 5.05 -8.72 10.05
C VAL A 99 3.56 -8.56 9.75
N TYR A 100 3.27 -8.21 8.50
CA TYR A 100 1.91 -8.05 8.00
C TYR A 100 1.75 -8.83 6.69
N ASN A 101 0.52 -9.22 6.40
CA ASN A 101 0.16 -9.94 5.18
C ASN A 101 -0.72 -9.07 4.30
N TRP A 102 -0.35 -8.96 3.04
CA TRP A 102 -1.14 -8.33 1.99
C TRP A 102 -1.67 -9.40 1.04
N GLN A 103 -2.94 -9.33 0.65
CA GLN A 103 -3.54 -10.24 -0.32
C GLN A 103 -4.74 -9.63 -1.03
N TYR A 104 -5.07 -10.17 -2.21
CA TYR A 104 -6.40 -9.97 -2.79
C TYR A 104 -7.43 -10.81 -2.05
N ASP A 105 -8.59 -10.20 -1.77
CA ASP A 105 -9.70 -10.83 -1.06
C ASP A 105 -10.79 -11.35 -2.00
N ASN A 106 -10.69 -11.04 -3.31
CA ASN A 106 -11.62 -11.53 -4.32
C ASN A 106 -10.92 -11.92 -5.62
N PHE A 107 -11.61 -12.74 -6.43
CA PHE A 107 -11.11 -13.26 -7.71
C PHE A 107 -10.83 -12.17 -8.75
N PHE A 108 -11.60 -11.09 -8.74
CA PHE A 108 -11.45 -10.00 -9.71
C PHE A 108 -10.33 -9.00 -9.35
N HIS A 109 -9.64 -9.20 -8.24
CA HIS A 109 -8.56 -8.32 -7.78
C HIS A 109 -9.01 -6.86 -7.56
N THR A 110 -10.28 -6.68 -7.20
CA THR A 110 -10.86 -5.37 -6.90
C THR A 110 -10.93 -5.06 -5.41
N ILE A 111 -10.77 -6.08 -4.56
CA ILE A 111 -10.73 -5.96 -3.10
C ILE A 111 -9.43 -6.59 -2.61
N TRP A 112 -8.72 -5.90 -1.74
CA TRP A 112 -7.51 -6.40 -1.10
C TRP A 112 -7.36 -5.85 0.32
N SER A 113 -6.52 -6.48 1.12
CA SER A 113 -6.34 -6.10 2.52
C SER A 113 -4.91 -6.29 3.00
N ILE A 114 -4.61 -5.60 4.09
CA ILE A 114 -3.47 -5.86 4.96
C ILE A 114 -4.00 -6.35 6.29
N SER A 115 -3.42 -7.44 6.78
CA SER A 115 -3.77 -8.06 8.05
C SER A 115 -2.53 -8.42 8.86
N ASN A 116 -2.72 -8.64 10.15
CA ASN A 116 -1.77 -9.28 11.04
C ASN A 116 -2.44 -10.46 11.76
N GLU A 117 -1.82 -11.00 12.78
CA GLU A 117 -2.36 -12.09 13.61
C GLU A 117 -3.70 -11.74 14.30
N ASN A 118 -3.98 -10.46 14.51
CA ASN A 118 -5.20 -9.98 15.19
C ASN A 118 -6.34 -9.65 14.22
N GLY A 119 -6.12 -9.73 12.90
CA GLY A 119 -7.12 -9.50 11.88
C GLY A 119 -6.77 -8.42 10.86
N ASN A 120 -7.78 -7.94 10.13
CA ASN A 120 -7.61 -6.93 9.11
C ASN A 120 -7.30 -5.56 9.71
N LEU A 121 -6.26 -4.92 9.21
CA LEU A 121 -5.83 -3.57 9.59
C LEU A 121 -6.22 -2.52 8.56
N VAL A 122 -6.17 -2.85 7.26
CA VAL A 122 -6.56 -1.95 6.18
C VAL A 122 -7.28 -2.76 5.11
N LYS A 123 -8.42 -2.28 4.66
CA LYS A 123 -9.17 -2.82 3.53
C LYS A 123 -9.25 -1.79 2.41
N TYR A 124 -9.10 -2.27 1.19
CA TYR A 124 -9.13 -1.45 -0.01
C TYR A 124 -10.15 -1.99 -0.99
N GLU A 125 -10.80 -1.08 -1.70
CA GLU A 125 -11.68 -1.40 -2.81
C GLU A 125 -11.35 -0.54 -4.01
N SER A 126 -11.57 -1.09 -5.21
CA SER A 126 -11.30 -0.42 -6.48
C SER A 126 -12.55 -0.36 -7.34
N HIS A 127 -12.87 0.83 -7.80
CA HIS A 127 -13.93 1.15 -8.76
C HIS A 127 -13.28 1.78 -10.00
N PHE A 128 -12.69 0.95 -10.87
CA PHE A 128 -11.94 1.37 -12.05
C PHE A 128 -10.65 2.14 -11.69
N LYS A 129 -10.64 3.49 -11.78
CA LYS A 129 -9.47 4.34 -11.47
C LYS A 129 -9.58 5.06 -10.14
N SER A 130 -10.50 4.66 -9.31
CA SER A 130 -10.72 5.21 -7.97
C SER A 130 -11.08 4.08 -7.02
N GLY A 131 -11.20 4.38 -5.75
CA GLY A 131 -11.65 3.43 -4.75
C GLY A 131 -11.58 3.95 -3.34
N ASP A 132 -11.83 3.05 -2.41
CA ASP A 132 -11.94 3.34 -1.00
C ASP A 132 -10.84 2.63 -0.21
N ILE A 133 -10.46 3.23 0.91
CA ILE A 133 -9.54 2.67 1.90
C ILE A 133 -10.20 2.80 3.26
N ASN A 134 -10.46 1.68 3.90
CA ASN A 134 -10.94 1.61 5.27
C ASN A 134 -9.80 1.13 6.18
N SER A 135 -9.31 2.01 7.02
CA SER A 135 -8.18 1.74 7.90
C SER A 135 -8.61 1.65 9.37
N TYR A 136 -8.20 0.58 10.01
CA TYR A 136 -8.33 0.34 11.45
C TYR A 136 -7.00 0.58 12.18
N THR A 137 -6.05 1.22 11.51
CA THR A 137 -4.75 1.63 12.06
C THR A 137 -4.45 3.06 11.64
N ASN A 138 -3.65 3.75 12.44
CA ASN A 138 -3.12 5.09 12.12
C ASN A 138 -1.72 5.01 11.48
N ASP A 139 -1.30 3.84 11.00
CA ASP A 139 0.00 3.65 10.35
C ASP A 139 -0.09 4.02 8.87
N GLU A 140 0.29 5.25 8.55
CA GLU A 140 0.31 5.77 7.17
C GLU A 140 1.22 4.96 6.26
N ILE A 141 2.29 4.37 6.80
CA ILE A 141 3.22 3.53 6.04
C ILE A 141 2.50 2.27 5.53
N LEU A 142 1.71 1.62 6.38
CA LEU A 142 0.91 0.46 5.99
C LEU A 142 -0.13 0.83 4.93
N ILE A 143 -0.86 1.93 5.14
CA ILE A 143 -1.89 2.40 4.21
C ILE A 143 -1.29 2.65 2.82
N LEU A 144 -0.16 3.35 2.75
CA LEU A 144 0.55 3.62 1.49
C LEU A 144 1.13 2.33 0.87
N THR A 145 1.65 1.42 1.69
CA THR A 145 2.25 0.17 1.23
C THR A 145 1.22 -0.73 0.53
N GLY A 146 0.01 -0.82 1.06
CA GLY A 146 -1.05 -1.64 0.45
C GLY A 146 -1.49 -1.12 -0.92
N LEU A 147 -1.53 0.19 -1.11
CA LEU A 147 -1.81 0.81 -2.41
C LEU A 147 -0.64 0.64 -3.38
N TYR A 148 0.61 0.79 -2.90
CA TYR A 148 1.82 0.58 -3.69
C TYR A 148 1.94 -0.85 -4.24
N ILE A 149 1.69 -1.86 -3.41
CA ILE A 149 1.76 -3.27 -3.83
C ILE A 149 0.77 -3.53 -4.97
N ARG A 150 -0.48 -3.08 -4.82
CA ARG A 150 -1.49 -3.22 -5.88
C ARG A 150 -1.06 -2.54 -7.17
N GLU A 151 -0.58 -1.30 -7.10
CA GLU A 151 -0.12 -0.56 -8.28
C GLU A 151 1.03 -1.28 -8.99
N TYR A 152 2.01 -1.77 -8.24
CA TYR A 152 3.11 -2.55 -8.79
C TYR A 152 2.61 -3.80 -9.53
N LEU A 153 1.69 -4.56 -8.93
CA LEU A 153 1.14 -5.78 -9.53
C LEU A 153 0.34 -5.47 -10.79
N GLN A 154 -0.43 -4.40 -10.80
CA GLN A 154 -1.21 -3.98 -11.98
C GLN A 154 -0.30 -3.51 -13.12
N GLN A 155 0.74 -2.74 -12.83
CA GLN A 155 1.72 -2.33 -13.85
C GLN A 155 2.43 -3.53 -14.45
N ARG A 156 2.75 -4.53 -13.64
CA ARG A 156 3.37 -5.77 -14.10
C ARG A 156 2.42 -6.59 -14.98
N ALA A 157 1.16 -6.71 -14.61
CA ALA A 157 0.16 -7.41 -15.42
C ALA A 157 -0.04 -6.72 -16.78
N ALA A 158 -0.11 -5.38 -16.81
CA ALA A 158 -0.20 -4.61 -18.05
C ALA A 158 1.03 -4.80 -18.95
N ALA A 159 2.25 -4.80 -18.39
CA ALA A 159 3.48 -5.04 -19.14
C ALA A 159 3.53 -6.46 -19.74
N SER A 160 3.03 -7.47 -19.03
CA SER A 160 2.94 -8.85 -19.53
C SER A 160 1.92 -9.00 -20.67
N ALA A 161 0.80 -8.29 -20.62
CA ALA A 161 -0.21 -8.29 -21.67
C ALA A 161 0.31 -7.68 -22.98
N THR A 162 1.13 -6.61 -22.90
CA THR A 162 1.74 -5.98 -24.11
C THR A 162 2.88 -6.80 -24.72
N ALA A 163 3.55 -7.64 -23.96
CA ALA A 163 4.61 -8.53 -24.46
C ALA A 163 4.07 -9.76 -25.21
N SER A 164 2.75 -10.04 -25.12
CA SER A 164 2.09 -11.20 -25.75
C SER A 164 1.46 -10.87 -27.11
N THR A 165 1.56 -9.63 -27.55
CA THR A 165 1.13 -9.14 -28.89
C THR A 165 2.35 -8.84 -29.75
#